data_8f9bab6d214335f5f4838ae0077d56fe
#
_entry.id   8f9bab6d214335f5f4838ae0077d56fe
#
_cell.length_a   1.000
_cell.length_b   1.000
_cell.length_c   1.000
_cell.angle_alpha   90.00
_cell.angle_beta   90.00
_cell.angle_gamma   90.00
#
_symmetry.space_group_name_H-M   'P 1'
#
loop_
_entity.id
_entity.type
_entity.pdbx_description
1 polymer ?
#
loop_
_entity_poly.entity_id
_entity_poly.type
_entity_poly.pdbx_seq_one_letter_code
_entity_poly.pdbx_strand_id
1 'polypeptide(L)' 'MKFDLKIEYLGKKENKHEAEKDMYHLTFKTYNAQITGKFEKSELRHLIEKLDNAII' A
#
# COMPACT_ATOMS: atom_id res chain seq x y z
N MET A 1 -13.44 -11.94 12.05
CA MET A 1 -13.19 -11.78 10.60
C MET A 1 -11.74 -12.09 10.30
N LYS A 2 -11.51 -12.96 9.34
CA LYS A 2 -10.13 -13.29 8.95
C LYS A 2 -9.74 -12.48 7.73
N PHE A 3 -8.57 -11.89 7.79
CA PHE A 3 -7.98 -11.23 6.64
C PHE A 3 -6.48 -11.45 6.64
N ASP A 4 -5.88 -11.39 5.47
CA ASP A 4 -4.44 -11.44 5.31
C ASP A 4 -3.96 -10.09 4.79
N LEU A 5 -2.97 -9.54 5.46
CA LEU A 5 -2.34 -8.30 5.04
C LEU A 5 -0.84 -8.53 4.94
N LYS A 6 -0.30 -8.26 3.77
CA LYS A 6 1.14 -8.37 3.54
C LYS A 6 1.63 -7.09 2.89
N ILE A 7 2.67 -6.51 3.46
CA ILE A 7 3.34 -5.34 2.90
C ILE A 7 4.80 -5.70 2.71
N GLU A 8 5.28 -5.62 1.47
CA GLU A 8 6.64 -5.97 1.12
C GLU A 8 7.36 -4.75 0.57
N TYR A 9 8.55 -4.48 1.11
CA TYR A 9 9.37 -3.37 0.63
C TYR A 9 10.08 -3.78 -0.67
N LEU A 10 9.91 -2.98 -1.71
CA LEU A 10 10.47 -3.26 -3.02
C LEU A 10 11.73 -2.45 -3.34
N GLY A 11 12.13 -1.57 -2.45
CA GLY A 11 13.27 -0.70 -2.67
C GLY A 11 12.87 0.67 -3.19
N LYS A 12 13.85 1.44 -3.58
CA LYS A 12 13.65 2.79 -4.08
C LYS A 12 13.54 2.79 -5.59
N LYS A 13 12.57 3.53 -6.09
CA LYS A 13 12.42 3.74 -7.52
C LYS A 13 13.14 5.02 -7.91
N GLU A 14 14.14 4.92 -8.77
CA GLU A 14 14.80 6.08 -9.33
C GLU A 14 13.96 6.68 -10.44
N ASN A 15 13.79 7.99 -10.37
CA ASN A 15 13.14 8.73 -11.43
C ASN A 15 14.03 9.92 -11.77
N LYS A 16 14.31 10.13 -13.05
CA LYS A 16 15.19 11.19 -13.53
C LYS A 16 14.73 12.60 -13.13
N HIS A 17 13.45 12.75 -12.85
CA HIS A 17 12.83 14.05 -12.61
C HIS A 17 12.29 14.23 -11.19
N GLU A 18 12.36 13.19 -10.36
CA GLU A 18 11.82 13.22 -9.01
C GLU A 18 12.80 12.58 -8.04
N ALA A 19 12.64 12.90 -6.76
CA ALA A 19 13.41 12.27 -5.72
C ALA A 19 13.11 10.76 -5.64
N GLU A 20 14.08 9.99 -5.17
CA GLU A 20 13.88 8.57 -4.93
C GLU A 20 12.69 8.35 -4.01
N LYS A 21 11.84 7.40 -4.36
CA LYS A 21 10.66 7.07 -3.57
C LYS A 21 10.68 5.61 -3.17
N ASP A 22 10.38 5.37 -1.90
CA ASP A 22 10.24 4.01 -1.39
C ASP A 22 8.97 3.37 -1.95
N MET A 23 9.14 2.18 -2.51
CA MET A 23 8.03 1.44 -3.10
C MET A 23 7.70 0.21 -2.26
N TYR A 24 6.42 -0.06 -2.15
CA TYR A 24 5.91 -1.20 -1.40
C TYR A 24 4.89 -1.97 -2.21
N HIS A 25 4.89 -3.29 -2.03
CA HIS A 25 3.86 -4.15 -2.61
C HIS A 25 2.87 -4.51 -1.50
N LEU A 26 1.63 -4.13 -1.71
CA LEU A 26 0.55 -4.41 -0.77
C LEU A 26 -0.30 -5.57 -1.28
N THR A 27 -0.58 -6.53 -0.42
CA THR A 27 -1.56 -7.57 -0.69
C THR A 27 -2.51 -7.63 0.49
N PHE A 28 -3.77 -7.40 0.23
CA PHE A 28 -4.83 -7.48 1.25
C PHE A 28 -5.91 -8.42 0.75
N LYS A 29 -6.18 -9.46 1.51
CA LYS A 29 -7.19 -10.47 1.16
C LYS A 29 -8.19 -10.66 2.27
N THR A 30 -9.45 -10.70 1.89
CA THR A 30 -10.51 -11.20 2.75
C THR A 30 -11.15 -12.39 2.02
N TYR A 31 -12.15 -13.03 2.65
CA TYR A 31 -12.74 -14.19 2.02
C TYR A 31 -13.50 -13.84 0.72
N ASN A 32 -13.89 -12.58 0.56
CA ASN A 32 -14.66 -12.15 -0.62
C ASN A 32 -14.05 -10.97 -1.36
N ALA A 33 -12.83 -10.56 -1.02
CA ALA A 33 -12.20 -9.42 -1.66
C ALA A 33 -10.68 -9.56 -1.66
N GLN A 34 -10.06 -8.95 -2.64
CA GLN A 34 -8.61 -8.90 -2.74
C GLN A 34 -8.17 -7.58 -3.34
N ILE A 35 -7.18 -6.96 -2.71
CA ILE A 35 -6.54 -5.75 -3.22
C ILE A 35 -5.05 -6.03 -3.30
N THR A 36 -4.44 -5.76 -4.45
CA THR A 36 -3.01 -5.93 -4.63
C THR A 36 -2.48 -4.83 -5.53
N GLY A 37 -1.28 -4.37 -5.27
CA GLY A 37 -0.69 -3.32 -6.09
C GLY A 37 0.62 -2.80 -5.51
N LYS A 38 1.27 -1.98 -6.30
CA LYS A 38 2.50 -1.30 -5.90
C LYS A 38 2.16 0.14 -5.53
N PHE A 39 2.66 0.59 -4.40
CA PHE A 39 2.37 1.92 -3.88
C PHE A 39 3.62 2.58 -3.36
N GLU A 40 3.68 3.90 -3.49
CA GLU A 40 4.68 4.69 -2.80
C GLU A 40 4.30 4.78 -1.32
N LYS A 41 5.28 5.09 -0.49
CA LYS A 41 5.05 5.21 0.95
C LYS A 41 3.94 6.23 1.27
N SER A 42 3.96 7.37 0.59
CA SER A 42 2.94 8.41 0.79
C SER A 42 1.55 7.93 0.38
N GLU A 43 1.48 7.16 -0.70
CA GLU A 43 0.20 6.59 -1.16
C GLU A 43 -0.35 5.58 -0.15
N LEU A 44 0.52 4.73 0.42
CA LEU A 44 0.11 3.78 1.46
C LEU A 44 -0.44 4.50 2.69
N ARG A 45 0.24 5.56 3.11
CA ARG A 45 -0.23 6.35 4.24
C ARG A 45 -1.59 6.98 3.98
N HIS A 46 -1.77 7.50 2.76
CA HIS A 46 -3.05 8.06 2.34
C HIS A 46 -4.16 7.02 2.34
N LEU A 47 -3.86 5.83 1.81
CA LEU A 47 -4.82 4.74 1.78
C LEU A 47 -5.24 4.33 3.19
N ILE A 48 -4.28 4.15 4.08
CA ILE A 48 -4.55 3.77 5.46
C ILE A 48 -5.40 4.83 6.16
N GLU A 49 -5.07 6.10 5.97
CA GLU A 49 -5.81 7.22 6.54
C GLU A 49 -7.25 7.26 6.04
N LYS A 50 -7.44 7.08 4.73
CA LYS A 50 -8.77 7.07 4.14
C LYS A 50 -9.62 5.90 4.65
N LEU A 51 -9.02 4.73 4.77
CA LEU A 51 -9.72 3.56 5.31
C LEU A 51 -10.11 3.78 6.78
N ASP A 52 -9.19 4.34 7.56
CA ASP A 52 -9.45 4.62 8.96
C ASP A 52 -10.62 5.60 9.12
N ASN A 53 -10.62 6.67 8.33
CA ASN A 53 -11.70 7.64 8.36
C ASN A 53 -13.04 7.08 7.90
N ALA A 54 -13.02 6.13 6.97
CA ALA A 54 -14.24 5.53 6.45
C ALA A 54 -14.86 4.52 7.41
N ILE A 55 -14.05 3.93 8.28
CA ILE A 55 -14.52 2.88 9.19
C ILE A 55 -15.04 3.45 10.51
N ILE A 56 -14.58 4.61 10.91
CA ILE A 56 -14.99 5.26 12.18
C ILE A 56 -16.36 5.97 12.00
#